data_73559e05a0600ccea1a6b32d5bfc1fbd
#
_entry.id   73559e05a0600ccea1a6b32d5bfc1fbd
#
_cell.length_a   1.000
_cell.length_b   1.000
_cell.length_c   1.000
_cell.angle_alpha   90.00
_cell.angle_beta   90.00
_cell.angle_gamma   90.00
#
_symmetry.space_group_name_H-M   'P 1'
#
loop_
_entity.id
_entity.type
_entity.pdbx_description
1 polymer ?
#
loop_
_entity_poly.entity_id
_entity_poly.type
_entity_poly.pdbx_seq_one_letter_code
_entity_poly.pdbx_strand_id
1 'polypeptide(L)'
;MGAIRVEVRLTNAGDETLLSRGLIAPHLLRSLSTQALVDTGALTLVIPSALREELGLRIRRQQVARYANGFEESIGVTDGVIIECEGRQALVEALVVGDEVLIGQIVLESLDLLADCKNQRLIPNPANPDYPVAMIK
;
A
#
# COMPACT_ATOMS: atom_id res chain seq x y z
N MET A 1 15.19 18.69 -3.60
CA MET A 1 14.50 17.81 -2.69
C MET A 1 14.42 16.41 -3.22
N GLY A 2 14.85 15.46 -2.45
CA GLY A 2 14.77 14.07 -2.81
C GLY A 2 13.39 13.48 -2.57
N ALA A 3 13.10 12.42 -3.28
CA ALA A 3 11.91 11.61 -3.04
C ALA A 3 12.15 10.75 -1.79
N ILE A 4 11.09 10.48 -1.05
CA ILE A 4 11.15 9.54 0.08
C ILE A 4 10.82 8.16 -0.45
N ARG A 5 11.80 7.24 -0.38
CA ARG A 5 11.63 5.84 -0.74
C ARG A 5 11.84 4.99 0.49
N VAL A 6 10.95 4.04 0.68
CA VAL A 6 10.97 3.17 1.86
C VAL A 6 10.75 1.73 1.44
N GLU A 7 11.24 0.80 2.26
CA GLU A 7 10.95 -0.60 2.04
C GLU A 7 9.61 -0.94 2.66
N VAL A 8 8.80 -1.67 1.92
CA VAL A 8 7.49 -2.15 2.38
C VAL A 8 7.36 -3.62 2.09
N ARG A 9 6.53 -4.31 2.87
CA ARG A 9 6.12 -5.67 2.60
C ARG A 9 4.66 -5.65 2.19
N LEU A 10 4.37 -6.29 1.07
CA LEU A 10 3.01 -6.42 0.54
C LEU A 10 2.60 -7.87 0.59
N THR A 11 1.41 -8.15 1.10
CA THR A 11 0.89 -9.50 1.23
C THR A 11 -0.52 -9.57 0.67
N ASN A 12 -0.82 -10.65 -0.05
CA ASN A 12 -2.17 -10.93 -0.52
C ASN A 12 -3.05 -11.22 0.70
N ALA A 13 -4.00 -10.33 0.99
CA ALA A 13 -4.84 -10.45 2.19
C ALA A 13 -5.75 -11.67 2.15
N GLY A 14 -6.21 -12.07 0.97
CA GLY A 14 -7.01 -13.29 0.81
C GLY A 14 -6.23 -14.54 1.19
N ASP A 15 -4.97 -14.62 0.75
CA ASP A 15 -4.08 -15.71 1.14
C ASP A 15 -3.86 -15.75 2.64
N GLU A 16 -3.64 -14.59 3.25
CA GLU A 16 -3.40 -14.51 4.70
C GLU A 16 -4.63 -14.99 5.46
N THR A 17 -5.82 -14.65 5.02
CA THR A 17 -7.06 -15.12 5.63
C THR A 17 -7.18 -16.63 5.51
N LEU A 18 -6.90 -17.19 4.33
CA LEU A 18 -6.95 -18.64 4.12
C LEU A 18 -5.92 -19.36 4.99
N LEU A 19 -4.73 -18.80 5.10
CA LEU A 19 -3.68 -19.35 5.96
C LEU A 19 -4.13 -19.35 7.41
N SER A 20 -4.71 -18.26 7.88
CA SER A 20 -5.16 -18.15 9.28
C SER A 20 -6.26 -19.15 9.62
N ARG A 21 -7.00 -19.60 8.60
CA ARG A 21 -8.04 -20.63 8.75
C ARG A 21 -7.52 -22.04 8.52
N GLY A 22 -6.24 -22.20 8.26
CA GLY A 22 -5.64 -23.50 7.99
C GLY A 22 -6.05 -24.10 6.65
N LEU A 23 -6.50 -23.27 5.70
CA LEU A 23 -7.00 -23.74 4.41
C LEU A 23 -5.94 -23.78 3.32
N ILE A 24 -4.81 -23.15 3.53
CA ILE A 24 -3.64 -23.25 2.63
C ILE A 24 -2.37 -23.46 3.44
N ALA A 25 -1.36 -24.03 2.80
CA ALA A 25 -0.05 -24.20 3.42
C ALA A 25 0.69 -22.86 3.46
N PRO A 26 1.58 -22.63 4.45
CA PRO A 26 2.30 -21.35 4.57
C PRO A 26 3.07 -20.95 3.33
N HIS A 27 3.62 -21.90 2.56
CA HIS A 27 4.40 -21.58 1.37
C HIS A 27 3.54 -21.07 0.20
N LEU A 28 2.22 -21.15 0.32
CA LEU A 28 1.30 -20.62 -0.70
C LEU A 28 0.92 -19.16 -0.44
N LEU A 29 1.30 -18.61 0.69
CA LEU A 29 1.08 -17.19 1.01
C LEU A 29 1.93 -16.33 0.08
N ARG A 30 1.27 -15.49 -0.74
CA ARG A 30 1.97 -14.61 -1.66
C ARG A 30 2.26 -13.28 -0.98
N SER A 31 3.54 -12.99 -0.88
CA SER A 31 4.05 -11.82 -0.17
C SER A 31 5.39 -11.44 -0.80
N LEU A 32 5.70 -10.16 -0.82
CA LEU A 32 6.99 -9.68 -1.31
C LEU A 32 7.38 -8.38 -0.61
N SER A 33 8.69 -8.12 -0.59
CA SER A 33 9.22 -6.83 -0.13
C SER A 33 9.67 -6.04 -1.35
N THR A 34 9.44 -4.74 -1.32
CA THR A 34 9.78 -3.87 -2.44
C THR A 34 10.01 -2.45 -1.94
N GLN A 35 10.65 -1.65 -2.77
CA GLN A 35 10.79 -0.22 -2.51
C GLN A 35 9.51 0.48 -2.96
N ALA A 36 9.07 1.47 -2.17
CA ALA A 36 7.90 2.27 -2.48
C ALA A 36 8.26 3.75 -2.38
N LEU A 37 7.66 4.55 -3.26
CA LEU A 37 7.79 6.00 -3.23
C LEU A 37 6.63 6.59 -2.43
N VAL A 38 6.93 7.45 -1.48
CA VAL A 38 5.90 8.18 -0.74
C VAL A 38 5.38 9.30 -1.64
N ASP A 39 4.09 9.26 -1.96
CA ASP A 39 3.44 10.21 -2.87
C ASP A 39 2.08 10.61 -2.30
N THR A 40 2.04 11.75 -1.61
CA THR A 40 0.82 12.26 -0.99
C THR A 40 -0.21 12.74 -2.03
N GLY A 41 0.20 12.87 -3.28
CA GLY A 41 -0.73 13.16 -4.38
C GLY A 41 -1.54 11.95 -4.80
N ALA A 42 -1.09 10.74 -4.46
CA ALA A 42 -1.86 9.52 -4.72
C ALA A 42 -2.85 9.30 -3.57
N LEU A 43 -4.02 8.73 -3.90
CA LEU A 43 -5.06 8.50 -2.90
C LEU A 43 -4.70 7.35 -1.97
N THR A 44 -4.28 6.23 -2.53
CA THR A 44 -4.05 5.00 -1.78
C THR A 44 -2.77 4.31 -2.27
N LEU A 45 -2.67 3.01 -2.06
CA LEU A 45 -1.56 2.22 -2.59
C LEU A 45 -1.70 2.11 -4.11
N VAL A 46 -0.60 2.31 -4.83
CA VAL A 46 -0.53 2.12 -6.28
C VAL A 46 0.54 1.08 -6.55
N ILE A 47 0.25 0.10 -7.40
CA ILE A 47 1.21 -0.95 -7.75
C ILE A 47 1.25 -1.17 -9.26
N PRO A 48 2.43 -1.52 -9.80
CA PRO A 48 2.53 -1.93 -11.21
C PRO A 48 1.81 -3.26 -11.47
N SER A 49 1.40 -3.46 -12.71
CA SER A 49 0.71 -4.69 -13.12
C SER A 49 1.52 -5.95 -12.82
N ALA A 50 2.85 -5.90 -12.98
CA ALA A 50 3.70 -7.05 -12.70
C ALA A 50 3.64 -7.49 -11.23
N LEU A 51 3.58 -6.53 -10.30
CA LEU A 51 3.46 -6.85 -8.88
C LEU A 51 2.08 -7.39 -8.54
N ARG A 52 1.04 -6.86 -9.17
CA ARG A 52 -0.30 -7.42 -9.00
C ARG A 52 -0.33 -8.90 -9.37
N GLU A 53 0.29 -9.24 -10.49
CA GLU A 53 0.35 -10.64 -10.95
C GLU A 53 1.15 -11.50 -9.98
N GLU A 54 2.30 -11.03 -9.53
CA GLU A 54 3.15 -11.77 -8.59
C GLU A 54 2.42 -12.03 -7.27
N LEU A 55 1.67 -11.06 -6.79
CA LEU A 55 0.88 -11.20 -5.57
C LEU A 55 -0.44 -11.95 -5.81
N GLY A 56 -0.78 -12.24 -7.06
CA GLY A 56 -2.02 -12.96 -7.40
C GLY A 56 -3.28 -12.20 -7.03
N LEU A 57 -3.25 -10.89 -7.06
CA LEU A 57 -4.39 -10.07 -6.67
C LEU A 57 -5.41 -9.99 -7.80
N ARG A 58 -6.66 -10.27 -7.49
CA ARG A 58 -7.75 -10.17 -8.44
C ARG A 58 -8.13 -8.70 -8.63
N ILE A 59 -8.51 -8.33 -9.85
CA ILE A 59 -9.13 -7.02 -10.10
C ILE A 59 -10.60 -7.13 -9.75
N ARG A 60 -11.04 -6.40 -8.74
CA ARG A 60 -12.41 -6.44 -8.26
C ARG A 60 -13.33 -5.48 -8.99
N ARG A 61 -12.79 -4.31 -9.36
CA ARG A 61 -13.57 -3.25 -10.00
C ARG A 61 -12.66 -2.34 -10.79
N GLN A 62 -13.25 -1.46 -11.55
CA GLN A 62 -12.53 -0.43 -12.29
C GLN A 62 -12.81 0.93 -11.67
N GLN A 63 -11.85 1.82 -11.80
CA GLN A 63 -11.97 3.20 -11.32
C GLN A 63 -11.32 4.12 -12.34
N VAL A 64 -11.88 5.32 -12.51
CA VAL A 64 -11.27 6.32 -13.39
C VAL A 64 -10.17 7.05 -12.63
N ALA A 65 -8.96 7.02 -13.17
CA ALA A 65 -7.86 7.83 -12.70
C ALA A 65 -7.83 9.12 -13.52
N ARG A 66 -7.80 10.25 -12.84
CA ARG A 66 -7.65 11.55 -13.48
C ARG A 66 -6.29 12.11 -13.09
N TYR A 67 -5.51 12.46 -14.09
CA TYR A 67 -4.17 12.99 -13.91
C TYR A 67 -4.17 14.51 -13.89
N ALA A 68 -3.07 15.10 -13.43
CA ALA A 68 -2.95 16.55 -13.30
C ALA A 68 -3.14 17.29 -14.62
N ASN A 69 -2.80 16.65 -15.75
CA ASN A 69 -2.98 17.24 -17.08
C ASN A 69 -4.42 17.08 -17.64
N GLY A 70 -5.33 16.53 -16.84
CA GLY A 70 -6.72 16.29 -17.26
C GLY A 70 -6.95 14.97 -17.98
N PHE A 71 -5.91 14.22 -18.28
CA PHE A 71 -6.05 12.90 -18.89
C PHE A 71 -6.75 11.94 -17.92
N GLU A 72 -7.63 11.11 -18.45
CA GLU A 72 -8.34 10.10 -17.65
C GLU A 72 -8.18 8.73 -18.28
N GLU A 73 -8.10 7.72 -17.44
CA GLU A 73 -8.12 6.34 -17.90
C GLU A 73 -8.79 5.45 -16.86
N SER A 74 -9.32 4.32 -17.30
CA SER A 74 -9.87 3.31 -16.40
C SER A 74 -8.75 2.41 -15.93
N ILE A 75 -8.63 2.27 -14.61
CA ILE A 75 -7.61 1.40 -13.99
C ILE A 75 -8.27 0.39 -13.09
N GLY A 76 -7.57 -0.74 -12.89
CA GLY A 76 -8.07 -1.81 -12.01
C GLY A 76 -7.84 -1.49 -10.55
N VAL A 77 -8.78 -1.91 -9.71
CA VAL A 77 -8.67 -1.84 -8.25
C VAL A 77 -8.67 -3.28 -7.73
N THR A 78 -7.67 -3.61 -6.91
CA THR A 78 -7.43 -4.99 -6.49
C THR A 78 -8.27 -5.41 -5.30
N ASP A 79 -8.27 -6.71 -5.02
CA ASP A 79 -8.60 -7.25 -3.71
C ASP A 79 -7.64 -6.69 -2.67
N GLY A 80 -7.92 -6.94 -1.40
CA GLY A 80 -7.16 -6.40 -0.28
C GLY A 80 -5.69 -6.80 -0.29
N VAL A 81 -4.85 -5.82 0.05
CA VAL A 81 -3.41 -5.96 0.23
C VAL A 81 -3.07 -5.54 1.64
N ILE A 82 -2.29 -6.36 2.35
CA ILE A 82 -1.72 -5.95 3.63
C ILE A 82 -0.39 -5.29 3.33
N ILE A 83 -0.24 -4.04 3.74
CA ILE A 83 1.02 -3.32 3.63
C ILE A 83 1.63 -3.16 5.01
N GLU A 84 2.91 -3.51 5.13
CA GLU A 84 3.68 -3.34 6.35
C GLU A 84 4.82 -2.37 6.09
N CYS A 85 4.93 -1.38 6.96
CA CYS A 85 5.98 -0.36 6.88
C CYS A 85 6.26 0.16 8.29
N GLU A 86 7.53 0.26 8.65
CA GLU A 86 7.94 0.77 9.95
C GLU A 86 7.27 0.03 11.12
N GLY A 87 7.11 -1.28 10.99
CA GLY A 87 6.51 -2.12 12.03
C GLY A 87 5.00 -1.99 12.17
N ARG A 88 4.35 -1.27 11.28
CA ARG A 88 2.90 -1.06 11.28
C ARG A 88 2.30 -1.66 10.04
N GLN A 89 1.04 -2.07 10.10
CA GLN A 89 0.37 -2.64 8.95
C GLN A 89 -1.03 -2.09 8.77
N ALA A 90 -1.49 -2.12 7.53
CA ALA A 90 -2.84 -1.73 7.16
C ALA A 90 -3.34 -2.63 6.02
N LEU A 91 -4.65 -2.78 5.94
CA LEU A 91 -5.31 -3.50 4.86
C LEU A 91 -5.93 -2.47 3.92
N VAL A 92 -5.49 -2.47 2.67
CA VAL A 92 -5.95 -1.49 1.68
C VAL A 92 -6.19 -2.15 0.33
N GLU A 93 -6.96 -1.48 -0.51
CA GLU A 93 -7.03 -1.80 -1.94
C GLU A 93 -5.85 -1.14 -2.65
N ALA A 94 -5.44 -1.68 -3.79
CA ALA A 94 -4.41 -1.06 -4.61
C ALA A 94 -4.97 -0.68 -5.98
N LEU A 95 -4.50 0.44 -6.50
CA LEU A 95 -4.74 0.88 -7.87
C LEU A 95 -3.61 0.34 -8.75
N VAL A 96 -3.96 -0.28 -9.87
CA VAL A 96 -2.98 -0.91 -10.74
C VAL A 96 -2.67 0.03 -11.91
N VAL A 97 -1.53 0.70 -11.82
CA VAL A 97 -1.09 1.65 -12.84
C VAL A 97 0.39 1.98 -12.62
N GLY A 98 1.06 2.40 -13.68
CA GLY A 98 2.43 2.89 -13.57
C GLY A 98 3.48 1.80 -13.45
N ASP A 99 4.68 2.21 -13.06
CA ASP A 99 5.87 1.36 -13.05
C ASP A 99 6.57 1.28 -11.70
N GLU A 100 6.02 1.91 -10.66
CA GLU A 100 6.57 1.78 -9.31
C GLU A 100 5.46 1.79 -8.27
N VAL A 101 5.79 1.31 -7.07
CA VAL A 101 4.86 1.30 -5.94
C VAL A 101 4.80 2.69 -5.34
N LEU A 102 3.58 3.20 -5.16
CA LEU A 102 3.36 4.50 -4.53
C LEU A 102 2.56 4.30 -3.24
N ILE A 103 2.99 4.98 -2.19
CA ILE A 103 2.25 5.03 -0.93
C ILE A 103 1.50 6.36 -0.90
N GLY A 104 0.18 6.26 -1.02
CA GLY A 104 -0.68 7.43 -1.02
C GLY A 104 -1.15 7.83 0.37
N GLN A 105 -1.99 8.85 0.40
CA GLN A 105 -2.43 9.51 1.63
C GLN A 105 -3.18 8.56 2.57
N ILE A 106 -4.10 7.75 2.04
CA ILE A 106 -4.89 6.83 2.87
C ILE A 106 -3.99 5.83 3.58
N VAL A 107 -2.95 5.33 2.90
CA VAL A 107 -2.02 4.39 3.52
C VAL A 107 -1.27 5.04 4.67
N LEU A 108 -0.77 6.26 4.45
CA LEU A 108 -0.03 6.99 5.50
C LEU A 108 -0.92 7.25 6.71
N GLU A 109 -2.16 7.65 6.49
CA GLU A 109 -3.10 7.88 7.57
C GLU A 109 -3.44 6.58 8.31
N SER A 110 -3.65 5.49 7.60
CA SER A 110 -3.97 4.20 8.22
C SER A 110 -2.81 3.66 9.06
N LEU A 111 -1.58 3.88 8.59
CA LEU A 111 -0.37 3.48 9.33
C LEU A 111 0.01 4.48 10.40
N ASP A 112 -0.58 5.67 10.37
CA ASP A 112 -0.24 6.79 11.26
C ASP A 112 1.26 7.08 11.21
N LEU A 113 1.78 7.21 9.98
CA LEU A 113 3.17 7.55 9.69
C LEU A 113 3.25 8.97 9.15
N LEU A 114 4.33 9.66 9.50
CA LEU A 114 4.62 11.00 9.00
C LEU A 114 5.83 10.96 8.08
N ALA A 115 5.81 11.81 7.07
CA ALA A 115 6.94 12.00 6.19
C ALA A 115 7.92 12.99 6.82
N ASP A 116 9.12 12.50 7.12
CA ASP A 116 10.22 13.33 7.57
C ASP A 116 11.03 13.74 6.34
N CYS A 117 10.67 14.88 5.76
CA CYS A 117 11.27 15.34 4.51
C CYS A 117 12.74 15.70 4.67
N LYS A 118 13.14 16.15 5.85
CA LYS A 118 14.52 16.52 6.11
C LYS A 118 15.46 15.32 6.02
N ASN A 119 15.04 14.20 6.59
CA ASN A 119 15.84 12.97 6.61
C ASN A 119 15.38 11.97 5.55
N GLN A 120 14.41 12.35 4.72
CA GLN A 120 13.88 11.51 3.63
C GLN A 120 13.45 10.12 4.08
N ARG A 121 12.61 10.08 5.12
CA ARG A 121 12.13 8.81 5.70
C ARG A 121 10.71 8.96 6.21
N LEU A 122 10.04 7.82 6.43
CA LEU A 122 8.80 7.76 7.19
C LEU A 122 9.12 7.45 8.64
N ILE A 123 8.41 8.08 9.54
CA ILE A 123 8.51 7.80 10.98
C ILE A 123 7.13 7.59 11.56
N PRO A 124 7.00 6.77 12.60
CA PRO A 124 5.77 6.72 13.36
C PRO A 124 5.41 8.12 13.86
N ASN A 125 4.13 8.45 13.84
CA ASN A 125 3.67 9.73 14.35
C ASN A 125 4.18 9.91 15.78
N PRO A 126 5.00 10.95 16.05
CA PRO A 126 5.59 11.13 17.39
C PRO A 126 4.57 11.27 18.51
N ALA A 127 3.35 11.70 18.19
CA ALA A 127 2.26 11.75 19.18
C ALA A 127 1.75 10.35 19.54
N ASN A 128 2.01 9.35 18.70
CA ASN A 128 1.52 7.98 18.87
C ASN A 128 2.67 7.00 18.58
N PRO A 129 3.70 6.96 19.44
CA PRO A 129 4.92 6.21 19.11
C PRO A 129 4.77 4.69 19.15
N ASP A 130 3.78 4.18 19.88
CA ASP A 130 3.64 2.74 20.09
C ASP A 130 2.63 2.09 19.15
N TYR A 131 1.56 2.79 18.82
CA TYR A 131 0.48 2.25 17.99
C TYR A 131 -0.07 3.32 17.06
N PRO A 132 -0.56 2.91 15.87
CA PRO A 132 -1.34 3.82 15.04
C PRO A 132 -2.60 4.24 15.79
N VAL A 133 -2.98 5.50 15.68
CA VAL A 133 -4.18 6.04 16.32
C VAL A 133 -5.13 6.56 15.25
N ALA A 134 -6.39 6.14 15.33
CA ALA A 134 -7.45 6.65 14.49
C ALA A 134 -8.35 7.56 15.33
N MET A 135 -8.68 8.72 14.76
CA MET A 135 -9.61 9.64 15.42
C MET A 135 -11.04 9.16 15.18
N ILE A 136 -11.71 8.77 16.26
CA ILE A 136 -13.12 8.38 16.22
C ILE A 136 -13.89 9.49 16.93
N LYS A 137 -14.84 10.04 16.22
CA LYS A 137 -15.58 11.16 16.74
C LYS A 137 -16.33 10.83 18.03
#